data_2cc65a1c9414d95a393f8812ebc157bb
#
_entry.id   2cc65a1c9414d95a393f8812ebc157bb
#
_cell.length_a   1.000
_cell.length_b   1.000
_cell.length_c   1.000
_cell.angle_alpha   90.00
_cell.angle_beta   90.00
_cell.angle_gamma   90.00
#
_symmetry.space_group_name_H-M   'P 1'
#
loop_
_entity.id
_entity.type
_entity.pdbx_description
1 polymer ?
#
loop_
_entity_poly.entity_id
_entity_poly.type
_entity_poly.pdbx_seq_one_letter_code
_entity_poly.pdbx_strand_id
1 'polypeptide(L)'
;MTFGEKLFKLRKEKGLSQEALAEKVNTTRQAISKWENGQGFPETEKLLMIGNIFEVSIDYLLKDSVEPRTDNKEGYYVSREMADGFLLHERKVSKYVSFGLSLLILSTVPYLVFKQEPAIYTLLIMIIAVLGIGAIVTGLITVEDKYRILKKEALIFDQNHHKELTVKYKDMKRRYAAVLVGGVCSIVAGGIPFFLERKHIVSGFNAYYPVCVVLIAIGAYILIRTLPIIEAYQIMAKNEEYINNLGFKLCKKVKKRVDNF
;
A
#
# COMPACT_ATOMS: atom_id res chain seq x y z
N MET A 1 -15.12 -19.41 17.60
CA MET A 1 -16.56 -19.56 17.98
C MET A 1 -17.30 -20.23 16.84
N THR A 2 -17.98 -21.32 17.13
CA THR A 2 -18.86 -21.99 16.18
C THR A 2 -20.12 -21.17 15.88
N PHE A 3 -20.85 -21.52 14.83
CA PHE A 3 -22.14 -20.89 14.54
C PHE A 3 -23.09 -20.89 15.73
N GLY A 4 -23.20 -22.04 16.43
CA GLY A 4 -24.08 -22.18 17.58
C GLY A 4 -23.71 -21.27 18.75
N GLU A 5 -22.43 -21.16 19.06
CA GLU A 5 -21.94 -20.24 20.11
C GLU A 5 -22.20 -18.77 19.77
N LYS A 6 -22.08 -18.38 18.51
CA LYS A 6 -22.39 -17.01 18.06
C LYS A 6 -23.88 -16.72 18.15
N LEU A 7 -24.71 -17.66 17.69
CA LEU A 7 -26.16 -17.55 17.78
C LEU A 7 -26.62 -17.37 19.23
N PHE A 8 -26.09 -18.19 20.14
CA PHE A 8 -26.35 -18.11 21.57
C PHE A 8 -25.96 -16.74 22.13
N LYS A 9 -24.75 -16.27 21.81
CA LYS A 9 -24.23 -14.97 22.26
C LYS A 9 -25.10 -13.81 21.78
N LEU A 10 -25.37 -13.73 20.48
CA LEU A 10 -26.19 -12.68 19.86
C LEU A 10 -27.60 -12.64 20.45
N ARG A 11 -28.21 -13.83 20.65
CA ARG A 11 -29.52 -13.92 21.28
C ARG A 11 -29.51 -13.39 22.72
N LYS A 12 -28.49 -13.75 23.51
CA LYS A 12 -28.34 -13.26 24.88
C LYS A 12 -28.10 -11.76 24.95
N GLU A 13 -27.28 -11.21 24.06
CA GLU A 13 -27.02 -9.77 23.96
C GLU A 13 -28.30 -8.96 23.63
N LYS A 14 -29.20 -9.52 22.80
CA LYS A 14 -30.52 -8.90 22.52
C LYS A 14 -31.60 -9.25 23.57
N GLY A 15 -31.26 -9.98 24.64
CA GLY A 15 -32.21 -10.33 25.70
C GLY A 15 -33.32 -11.30 25.28
N LEU A 16 -33.16 -12.01 24.15
CA LEU A 16 -34.18 -12.90 23.61
C LEU A 16 -34.15 -14.28 24.26
N SER A 17 -35.34 -14.87 24.53
CA SER A 17 -35.47 -16.30 24.84
C SER A 17 -35.30 -17.15 23.58
N GLN A 18 -35.03 -18.46 23.71
CA GLN A 18 -35.02 -19.37 22.54
C GLN A 18 -36.38 -19.40 21.83
N GLU A 19 -37.48 -19.31 22.60
CA GLU A 19 -38.85 -19.21 22.08
C GLU A 19 -39.06 -17.94 21.25
N ALA A 20 -38.66 -16.78 21.80
CA ALA A 20 -38.81 -15.50 21.13
C ALA A 20 -37.97 -15.41 19.85
N LEU A 21 -36.78 -16.03 19.82
CA LEU A 21 -35.98 -16.11 18.59
C LEU A 21 -36.62 -17.06 17.57
N ALA A 22 -37.14 -18.20 18.03
CA ALA A 22 -37.81 -19.18 17.16
C ALA A 22 -39.01 -18.56 16.43
N GLU A 23 -39.82 -17.76 17.12
CA GLU A 23 -40.93 -17.03 16.56
C GLU A 23 -40.47 -16.04 15.47
N LYS A 24 -39.44 -15.25 15.75
CA LYS A 24 -38.87 -14.27 14.82
C LYS A 24 -38.26 -14.90 13.56
N VAL A 25 -37.72 -16.10 13.66
CA VAL A 25 -37.09 -16.84 12.54
C VAL A 25 -38.06 -17.80 11.86
N ASN A 26 -39.32 -17.86 12.32
CA ASN A 26 -40.35 -18.79 11.81
C ASN A 26 -39.89 -20.26 11.92
N THR A 27 -39.49 -20.67 13.13
CA THR A 27 -39.04 -22.04 13.42
C THR A 27 -39.47 -22.48 14.81
N THR A 28 -39.05 -23.67 15.24
CA THR A 28 -39.37 -24.18 16.58
C THR A 28 -38.27 -23.86 17.58
N ARG A 29 -38.62 -23.73 18.88
CA ARG A 29 -37.67 -23.61 19.98
C ARG A 29 -36.62 -24.75 19.97
N GLN A 30 -37.08 -25.98 19.63
CA GLN A 30 -36.19 -27.13 19.53
C GLN A 30 -35.13 -26.98 18.45
N ALA A 31 -35.48 -26.36 17.31
CA ALA A 31 -34.53 -26.07 16.23
C ALA A 31 -33.47 -25.07 16.69
N ILE A 32 -33.88 -23.96 17.34
CA ILE A 32 -32.93 -23.00 17.91
C ILE A 32 -31.99 -23.67 18.93
N SER A 33 -32.53 -24.49 19.81
CA SER A 33 -31.72 -25.21 20.79
C SER A 33 -30.70 -26.15 20.14
N LYS A 34 -31.09 -26.89 19.07
CA LYS A 34 -30.18 -27.74 18.31
C LYS A 34 -29.08 -26.94 17.63
N TRP A 35 -29.42 -25.79 17.02
CA TRP A 35 -28.44 -24.93 16.35
C TRP A 35 -27.44 -24.33 17.35
N GLU A 36 -27.91 -23.86 18.51
CA GLU A 36 -27.03 -23.33 19.56
C GLU A 36 -26.08 -24.39 20.14
N ASN A 37 -26.52 -25.64 20.20
CA ASN A 37 -25.72 -26.76 20.70
C ASN A 37 -24.87 -27.44 19.60
N GLY A 38 -24.85 -26.93 18.37
CA GLY A 38 -24.08 -27.48 17.27
C GLY A 38 -24.62 -28.83 16.73
N GLN A 39 -25.87 -29.21 17.09
CA GLN A 39 -26.52 -30.45 16.66
C GLN A 39 -27.30 -30.30 15.34
N GLY A 40 -27.18 -29.20 14.66
CA GLY A 40 -27.81 -28.89 13.38
C GLY A 40 -27.47 -27.52 12.89
N PHE A 41 -27.91 -27.21 11.67
CA PHE A 41 -27.64 -25.95 11.00
C PHE A 41 -28.95 -25.42 10.35
N PRO A 42 -29.22 -24.09 10.36
CA PRO A 42 -30.38 -23.54 9.70
C PRO A 42 -30.27 -23.60 8.18
N GLU A 43 -31.39 -23.72 7.50
CA GLU A 43 -31.47 -23.52 6.06
C GLU A 43 -31.11 -22.09 5.67
N THR A 44 -30.70 -21.87 4.41
CA THR A 44 -30.21 -20.58 3.92
C THR A 44 -31.18 -19.44 4.18
N GLU A 45 -32.50 -19.67 4.03
CA GLU A 45 -33.52 -18.65 4.30
C GLU A 45 -33.52 -18.24 5.79
N LYS A 46 -33.45 -19.20 6.70
CA LYS A 46 -33.42 -18.94 8.15
C LYS A 46 -32.12 -18.24 8.56
N LEU A 47 -31.03 -18.59 7.91
CA LEU A 47 -29.72 -17.95 8.11
C LEU A 47 -29.75 -16.47 7.72
N LEU A 48 -30.39 -16.13 6.60
CA LEU A 48 -30.62 -14.73 6.17
C LEU A 48 -31.47 -13.97 7.20
N MET A 49 -32.55 -14.59 7.71
CA MET A 49 -33.39 -13.99 8.75
C MET A 49 -32.61 -13.73 10.03
N ILE A 50 -31.77 -14.66 10.46
CA ILE A 50 -30.89 -14.52 11.63
C ILE A 50 -29.92 -13.35 11.42
N GLY A 51 -29.28 -13.27 10.24
CA GLY A 51 -28.39 -12.16 9.90
C GLY A 51 -29.08 -10.79 9.99
N ASN A 52 -30.29 -10.68 9.47
CA ASN A 52 -31.09 -9.46 9.52
C ASN A 52 -31.55 -9.10 10.95
N ILE A 53 -31.99 -10.09 11.74
CA ILE A 53 -32.44 -9.88 13.13
C ILE A 53 -31.31 -9.34 14.01
N PHE A 54 -30.10 -9.85 13.82
CA PHE A 54 -28.94 -9.48 14.62
C PHE A 54 -28.05 -8.41 13.97
N GLU A 55 -28.40 -7.96 12.75
CA GLU A 55 -27.63 -6.95 11.99
C GLU A 55 -26.18 -7.38 11.74
N VAL A 56 -25.96 -8.67 11.52
CA VAL A 56 -24.65 -9.26 11.25
C VAL A 56 -24.60 -9.88 9.84
N SER A 57 -23.42 -9.90 9.24
CA SER A 57 -23.24 -10.55 7.93
C SER A 57 -23.35 -12.08 8.06
N ILE A 58 -23.82 -12.75 6.99
CA ILE A 58 -23.83 -14.22 6.91
C ILE A 58 -22.40 -14.76 7.05
N ASP A 59 -21.43 -14.08 6.47
CA ASP A 59 -20.00 -14.39 6.63
C ASP A 59 -19.55 -14.44 8.09
N TYR A 60 -20.02 -13.51 8.92
CA TYR A 60 -19.77 -13.51 10.35
C TYR A 60 -20.36 -14.74 11.03
N LEU A 61 -21.56 -15.14 10.63
CA LEU A 61 -22.23 -16.32 11.20
C LEU A 61 -21.54 -17.63 10.80
N LEU A 62 -21.11 -17.75 9.53
CA LEU A 62 -20.61 -18.99 8.94
C LEU A 62 -19.12 -19.25 9.16
N LYS A 63 -18.30 -18.23 9.16
CA LYS A 63 -16.87 -18.43 9.38
C LYS A 63 -16.63 -18.80 10.84
N ASP A 64 -16.10 -19.99 11.10
CA ASP A 64 -15.57 -20.34 12.42
C ASP A 64 -14.51 -19.30 12.78
N SER A 65 -14.92 -18.26 13.47
CA SER A 65 -13.97 -17.30 13.99
C SER A 65 -13.14 -18.06 15.04
N VAL A 66 -11.91 -18.37 14.70
CA VAL A 66 -10.86 -18.35 15.71
C VAL A 66 -11.11 -17.05 16.48
N GLU A 67 -11.26 -17.14 17.79
CA GLU A 67 -11.65 -16.06 18.69
C GLU A 67 -11.07 -14.73 18.22
N PRO A 68 -11.86 -13.64 18.16
CA PRO A 68 -11.24 -12.35 18.21
C PRO A 68 -10.55 -12.34 19.59
N ARG A 69 -9.24 -12.51 19.60
CA ARG A 69 -8.45 -11.99 20.71
C ARG A 69 -8.96 -10.59 20.89
N THR A 70 -9.53 -10.32 22.05
CA THR A 70 -9.90 -8.99 22.54
C THR A 70 -8.62 -8.17 22.74
N ASP A 71 -7.93 -7.96 21.67
CA ASP A 71 -7.12 -6.79 21.45
C ASP A 71 -8.06 -5.83 20.72
N ASN A 72 -8.50 -4.78 21.41
CA ASN A 72 -9.09 -3.58 20.84
C ASN A 72 -8.08 -2.92 19.87
N LYS A 73 -7.70 -3.60 18.82
CA LYS A 73 -6.97 -3.03 17.70
C LYS A 73 -8.01 -2.35 16.81
N GLU A 74 -8.33 -1.11 17.14
CA GLU A 74 -8.93 -0.20 16.17
C GLU A 74 -8.10 -0.25 14.90
N GLY A 75 -8.60 -0.87 13.82
CA GLY A 75 -7.86 -0.98 12.57
C GLY A 75 -8.77 -1.24 11.39
N TYR A 76 -8.32 -0.86 10.21
CA TYR A 76 -9.03 -1.04 8.95
C TYR A 76 -8.77 -2.46 8.41
N TYR A 77 -9.84 -3.24 8.16
CA TYR A 77 -9.72 -4.57 7.57
C TYR A 77 -9.39 -4.46 6.09
N VAL A 78 -8.32 -5.12 5.67
CA VAL A 78 -7.83 -5.11 4.27
C VAL A 78 -8.12 -6.45 3.61
N SER A 79 -9.03 -6.44 2.63
CA SER A 79 -9.29 -7.62 1.80
C SER A 79 -8.10 -7.91 0.87
N ARG A 80 -8.02 -9.15 0.37
CA ARG A 80 -6.98 -9.56 -0.59
C ARG A 80 -6.99 -8.69 -1.85
N GLU A 81 -8.17 -8.43 -2.39
CA GLU A 81 -8.37 -7.59 -3.57
C GLU A 81 -7.87 -6.16 -3.35
N MET A 82 -8.13 -5.60 -2.16
CA MET A 82 -7.67 -4.26 -1.80
C MET A 82 -6.15 -4.18 -1.67
N ALA A 83 -5.54 -5.21 -1.07
CA ALA A 83 -4.09 -5.31 -0.93
C ALA A 83 -3.40 -5.43 -2.30
N ASP A 84 -3.85 -6.35 -3.15
CA ASP A 84 -3.30 -6.53 -4.49
C ASP A 84 -3.53 -5.31 -5.38
N GLY A 85 -4.72 -4.68 -5.29
CA GLY A 85 -5.03 -3.44 -5.98
C GLY A 85 -4.11 -2.29 -5.57
N PHE A 86 -3.82 -2.13 -4.28
CA PHE A 86 -2.87 -1.14 -3.79
C PHE A 86 -1.44 -1.38 -4.31
N LEU A 87 -0.96 -2.61 -4.30
CA LEU A 87 0.36 -2.95 -4.83
C LEU A 87 0.49 -2.67 -6.33
N LEU A 88 -0.56 -2.98 -7.11
CA LEU A 88 -0.61 -2.66 -8.54
C LEU A 88 -0.64 -1.15 -8.77
N HIS A 89 -1.40 -0.43 -7.97
CA HIS A 89 -1.50 1.02 -8.01
C HIS A 89 -0.14 1.69 -7.76
N GLU A 90 0.56 1.33 -6.67
CA GLU A 90 1.88 1.86 -6.34
C GLU A 90 2.92 1.56 -7.42
N ARG A 91 2.85 0.37 -8.03
CA ARG A 91 3.69 0.00 -9.19
C ARG A 91 3.43 0.89 -10.41
N LYS A 92 2.17 1.23 -10.67
CA LYS A 92 1.78 2.06 -11.81
C LYS A 92 2.22 3.51 -11.59
N VAL A 93 1.92 4.08 -10.43
CA VAL A 93 2.31 5.45 -10.06
C VAL A 93 3.83 5.59 -10.08
N SER A 94 4.57 4.70 -9.40
CA SER A 94 6.04 4.75 -9.38
C SER A 94 6.67 4.63 -10.77
N LYS A 95 6.04 3.91 -11.72
CA LYS A 95 6.49 3.82 -13.11
C LYS A 95 6.45 5.19 -13.81
N TYR A 96 5.34 5.87 -13.73
CA TYR A 96 5.19 7.17 -14.41
C TYR A 96 6.06 8.25 -13.75
N VAL A 97 6.08 8.30 -12.42
CA VAL A 97 6.88 9.30 -11.68
C VAL A 97 8.38 9.08 -11.90
N SER A 98 8.88 7.83 -11.82
CA SER A 98 10.29 7.55 -12.05
C SER A 98 10.73 7.87 -13.49
N PHE A 99 9.89 7.53 -14.48
CA PHE A 99 10.15 7.84 -15.88
C PHE A 99 10.18 9.35 -16.13
N GLY A 100 9.18 10.09 -15.60
CA GLY A 100 9.11 11.53 -15.77
C GLY A 100 10.27 12.26 -15.11
N LEU A 101 10.65 11.90 -13.87
CA LEU A 101 11.80 12.51 -13.19
C LEU A 101 13.13 12.19 -13.89
N SER A 102 13.32 10.98 -14.38
CA SER A 102 14.53 10.66 -15.17
C SER A 102 14.61 11.45 -16.47
N LEU A 103 13.48 11.67 -17.16
CA LEU A 103 13.43 12.56 -18.35
C LEU A 103 13.78 14.01 -17.99
N LEU A 104 13.34 14.54 -16.87
CA LEU A 104 13.71 15.88 -16.41
C LEU A 104 15.22 15.99 -16.14
N ILE A 105 15.85 14.96 -15.58
CA ILE A 105 17.31 14.94 -15.43
C ILE A 105 17.97 14.89 -16.80
N LEU A 106 17.52 14.03 -17.71
CA LEU A 106 18.05 13.89 -19.07
C LEU A 106 17.85 15.13 -19.92
N SER A 107 16.87 15.99 -19.61
CA SER A 107 16.63 17.24 -20.34
C SER A 107 17.82 18.20 -20.27
N THR A 108 18.76 18.02 -19.32
CA THR A 108 19.99 18.82 -19.24
C THR A 108 21.08 18.38 -20.23
N VAL A 109 21.01 17.17 -20.79
CA VAL A 109 22.01 16.60 -21.70
C VAL A 109 22.17 17.41 -22.98
N PRO A 110 21.10 17.86 -23.66
CA PRO A 110 21.24 18.68 -24.88
C PRO A 110 22.09 19.94 -24.66
N TYR A 111 21.96 20.61 -23.53
CA TYR A 111 22.82 21.76 -23.19
C TYR A 111 24.30 21.38 -23.13
N LEU A 112 24.61 20.21 -22.58
CA LEU A 112 26.00 19.74 -22.43
C LEU A 112 26.62 19.33 -23.77
N VAL A 113 25.82 18.84 -24.73
CA VAL A 113 26.26 18.37 -26.03
C VAL A 113 26.32 19.50 -27.06
N PHE A 114 25.27 20.34 -27.14
CA PHE A 114 25.09 21.36 -28.18
C PHE A 114 25.36 22.76 -27.65
N LYS A 115 26.39 22.97 -26.82
CA LYS A 115 26.70 24.26 -26.15
C LYS A 115 26.75 25.47 -27.09
N GLN A 116 27.17 25.28 -28.35
CA GLN A 116 27.35 26.35 -29.33
C GLN A 116 26.07 26.68 -30.13
N GLU A 117 25.02 25.88 -30.00
CA GLU A 117 23.78 25.99 -30.77
C GLU A 117 22.56 26.22 -29.84
N PRO A 118 22.37 27.48 -29.36
CA PRO A 118 21.31 27.80 -28.37
C PRO A 118 19.91 27.39 -28.82
N ALA A 119 19.58 27.57 -30.09
CA ALA A 119 18.25 27.23 -30.62
C ALA A 119 17.97 25.73 -30.57
N ILE A 120 18.99 24.87 -30.82
CA ILE A 120 18.86 23.43 -30.84
C ILE A 120 18.68 22.89 -29.41
N TYR A 121 19.59 23.25 -28.48
CA TYR A 121 19.50 22.69 -27.13
C TYR A 121 18.27 23.19 -26.37
N THR A 122 17.83 24.44 -26.55
CA THR A 122 16.63 24.96 -25.89
C THR A 122 15.37 24.24 -26.37
N LEU A 123 15.25 23.98 -27.67
CA LEU A 123 14.13 23.23 -28.24
C LEU A 123 14.08 21.80 -27.67
N LEU A 124 15.22 21.12 -27.68
CA LEU A 124 15.31 19.74 -27.15
C LEU A 124 15.00 19.66 -25.65
N ILE A 125 15.51 20.60 -24.83
CA ILE A 125 15.22 20.70 -23.40
C ILE A 125 13.70 20.86 -23.20
N MET A 126 13.05 21.78 -23.91
CA MET A 126 11.60 22.01 -23.79
C MET A 126 10.80 20.76 -24.12
N ILE A 127 11.12 20.05 -25.23
CA ILE A 127 10.42 18.84 -25.64
C ILE A 127 10.55 17.76 -24.56
N ILE A 128 11.79 17.48 -24.10
CA ILE A 128 12.05 16.43 -23.12
C ILE A 128 11.40 16.78 -21.77
N ALA A 129 11.49 18.05 -21.36
CA ALA A 129 10.89 18.50 -20.10
C ALA A 129 9.35 18.39 -20.11
N VAL A 130 8.70 18.78 -21.21
CA VAL A 130 7.23 18.64 -21.36
C VAL A 130 6.80 17.17 -21.28
N LEU A 131 7.52 16.27 -21.95
CA LEU A 131 7.28 14.82 -21.86
C LEU A 131 7.48 14.29 -20.42
N GLY A 132 8.53 14.77 -19.74
CA GLY A 132 8.80 14.40 -18.34
C GLY A 132 7.71 14.88 -17.39
N ILE A 133 7.28 16.13 -17.51
CA ILE A 133 6.18 16.70 -16.72
C ILE A 133 4.87 15.96 -17.01
N GLY A 134 4.56 15.71 -18.29
CA GLY A 134 3.37 14.96 -18.69
C GLY A 134 3.31 13.56 -18.07
N ALA A 135 4.44 12.86 -18.01
CA ALA A 135 4.53 11.56 -17.37
C ALA A 135 4.27 11.65 -15.84
N ILE A 136 4.84 12.65 -15.15
CA ILE A 136 4.62 12.88 -13.72
C ILE A 136 3.14 13.18 -13.46
N VAL A 137 2.55 14.09 -14.21
CA VAL A 137 1.13 14.47 -14.08
C VAL A 137 0.23 13.26 -14.29
N THR A 138 0.52 12.41 -15.30
CA THR A 138 -0.21 11.15 -15.52
C THR A 138 -0.11 10.23 -14.30
N GLY A 139 1.09 10.13 -13.68
CA GLY A 139 1.29 9.38 -12.45
C GLY A 139 0.45 9.91 -11.28
N LEU A 140 0.41 11.23 -11.10
CA LEU A 140 -0.34 11.88 -10.02
C LEU A 140 -1.86 11.77 -10.19
N ILE A 141 -2.37 11.93 -11.42
CA ILE A 141 -3.81 11.75 -11.71
C ILE A 141 -4.25 10.28 -11.51
N THR A 142 -3.34 9.34 -11.68
CA THR A 142 -3.63 7.92 -11.44
C THR A 142 -3.83 7.59 -9.95
N VAL A 143 -3.47 8.50 -9.03
CA VAL A 143 -3.60 8.28 -7.58
C VAL A 143 -5.08 8.16 -7.20
N GLU A 144 -5.47 6.99 -6.65
CA GLU A 144 -6.82 6.72 -6.18
C GLU A 144 -6.92 6.95 -4.66
N ASP A 145 -7.87 7.79 -4.24
CA ASP A 145 -8.07 8.14 -2.82
C ASP A 145 -8.42 6.94 -1.94
N LYS A 146 -9.02 5.88 -2.52
CA LYS A 146 -9.38 4.66 -1.78
C LYS A 146 -8.20 3.96 -1.09
N TYR A 147 -6.99 4.10 -1.66
CA TYR A 147 -5.78 3.48 -1.09
C TYR A 147 -5.10 4.35 -0.03
N ARG A 148 -5.52 5.60 0.12
CA ARG A 148 -4.95 6.54 1.09
C ARG A 148 -5.15 6.09 2.53
N ILE A 149 -6.25 5.37 2.79
CA ILE A 149 -6.56 4.82 4.11
C ILE A 149 -5.52 3.78 4.56
N LEU A 150 -4.95 3.00 3.63
CA LEU A 150 -3.94 1.98 3.93
C LEU A 150 -2.63 2.56 4.47
N LYS A 151 -2.34 3.83 4.16
CA LYS A 151 -1.18 4.57 4.66
C LYS A 151 -1.46 5.33 5.96
N LYS A 152 -2.74 5.45 6.38
CA LYS A 152 -3.15 6.32 7.49
C LYS A 152 -3.69 5.59 8.71
N GLU A 153 -4.19 4.38 8.54
CA GLU A 153 -4.83 3.60 9.60
C GLU A 153 -4.04 2.32 9.91
N ALA A 154 -4.28 1.78 11.11
CA ALA A 154 -3.83 0.45 11.46
C ALA A 154 -4.53 -0.58 10.57
N LEU A 155 -3.81 -1.55 10.02
CA LEU A 155 -4.37 -2.53 9.09
C LEU A 155 -4.57 -3.89 9.78
N ILE A 156 -5.70 -4.52 9.50
CA ILE A 156 -6.02 -5.87 9.95
C ILE A 156 -6.12 -6.77 8.72
N PHE A 157 -5.42 -7.89 8.73
CA PHE A 157 -5.39 -8.87 7.65
C PHE A 157 -5.84 -10.24 8.14
N ASP A 158 -6.35 -11.05 7.21
CA ASP A 158 -6.47 -12.48 7.43
C ASP A 158 -5.08 -13.12 7.65
N GLN A 159 -4.98 -14.05 8.61
CA GLN A 159 -3.69 -14.64 9.03
C GLN A 159 -2.92 -15.29 7.88
N ASN A 160 -3.64 -16.01 6.99
CA ASN A 160 -3.01 -16.68 5.85
C ASN A 160 -2.49 -15.67 4.83
N HIS A 161 -3.30 -14.62 4.56
CA HIS A 161 -2.92 -13.55 3.64
C HIS A 161 -1.73 -12.73 4.18
N HIS A 162 -1.73 -12.42 5.48
CA HIS A 162 -0.61 -11.71 6.11
C HIS A 162 0.71 -12.49 6.06
N LYS A 163 0.67 -13.83 6.27
CA LYS A 163 1.85 -14.69 6.10
C LYS A 163 2.38 -14.65 4.67
N GLU A 164 1.50 -14.75 3.67
CA GLU A 164 1.85 -14.67 2.25
C GLU A 164 2.53 -13.33 1.90
N LEU A 165 1.96 -12.21 2.36
CA LEU A 165 2.53 -10.87 2.16
C LEU A 165 3.89 -10.72 2.82
N THR A 166 4.07 -11.30 4.03
CA THR A 166 5.34 -11.25 4.76
C THR A 166 6.45 -12.03 4.02
N VAL A 167 6.13 -13.20 3.46
CA VAL A 167 7.07 -13.98 2.64
C VAL A 167 7.44 -13.19 1.39
N LYS A 168 6.44 -12.69 0.65
CA LYS A 168 6.66 -11.86 -0.55
C LYS A 168 7.52 -10.63 -0.25
N TYR A 169 7.29 -9.96 0.88
CA TYR A 169 8.10 -8.82 1.30
C TYR A 169 9.57 -9.18 1.52
N LYS A 170 9.86 -10.30 2.21
CA LYS A 170 11.24 -10.76 2.44
C LYS A 170 11.96 -11.07 1.14
N ASP A 171 11.30 -11.78 0.23
CA ASP A 171 11.86 -12.10 -1.09
C ASP A 171 12.12 -10.87 -1.93
N MET A 172 11.15 -9.96 -1.96
CA MET A 172 11.27 -8.67 -2.64
C MET A 172 12.44 -7.86 -2.08
N LYS A 173 12.51 -7.69 -0.77
CA LYS A 173 13.60 -6.94 -0.12
C LYS A 173 14.96 -7.50 -0.50
N ARG A 174 15.12 -8.82 -0.55
CA ARG A 174 16.38 -9.47 -0.96
C ARG A 174 16.71 -9.20 -2.43
N ARG A 175 15.75 -9.33 -3.34
CA ARG A 175 15.95 -9.09 -4.79
C ARG A 175 16.24 -7.63 -5.10
N TYR A 176 15.50 -6.71 -4.49
CA TYR A 176 15.66 -5.29 -4.75
C TYR A 176 16.85 -4.66 -4.02
N ALA A 177 17.43 -5.31 -3.00
CA ALA A 177 18.60 -4.79 -2.30
C ALA A 177 19.79 -4.56 -3.25
N ALA A 178 20.10 -5.53 -4.10
CA ALA A 178 21.16 -5.40 -5.12
C ALA A 178 20.84 -4.29 -6.13
N VAL A 179 19.58 -4.19 -6.56
CA VAL A 179 19.10 -3.17 -7.50
C VAL A 179 19.23 -1.77 -6.91
N LEU A 180 18.85 -1.60 -5.64
CA LEU A 180 18.99 -0.32 -4.92
C LEU A 180 20.47 0.08 -4.76
N VAL A 181 21.33 -0.86 -4.38
CA VAL A 181 22.79 -0.60 -4.31
C VAL A 181 23.32 -0.17 -5.67
N GLY A 182 22.94 -0.85 -6.76
CA GLY A 182 23.30 -0.46 -8.13
C GLY A 182 22.83 0.95 -8.47
N GLY A 183 21.60 1.31 -8.10
CA GLY A 183 21.04 2.66 -8.29
C GLY A 183 21.84 3.73 -7.56
N VAL A 184 22.18 3.49 -6.28
CA VAL A 184 23.02 4.41 -5.49
C VAL A 184 24.41 4.54 -6.10
N CYS A 185 25.06 3.41 -6.45
CA CYS A 185 26.37 3.43 -7.09
C CYS A 185 26.36 4.21 -8.41
N SER A 186 25.29 4.08 -9.21
CA SER A 186 25.14 4.81 -10.47
C SER A 186 25.06 6.34 -10.24
N ILE A 187 24.30 6.78 -9.24
CA ILE A 187 24.23 8.22 -8.87
C ILE A 187 25.59 8.73 -8.39
N VAL A 188 26.26 7.98 -7.52
CA VAL A 188 27.57 8.35 -6.99
C VAL A 188 28.60 8.42 -8.10
N ALA A 189 28.66 7.40 -8.97
CA ALA A 189 29.57 7.38 -10.11
C ALA A 189 29.35 8.56 -11.08
N GLY A 190 28.10 8.91 -11.35
CA GLY A 190 27.76 10.09 -12.15
C GLY A 190 28.06 11.43 -11.45
N GLY A 191 27.97 11.49 -10.11
CA GLY A 191 28.21 12.72 -9.33
C GLY A 191 29.68 13.02 -9.08
N ILE A 192 30.55 12.00 -8.94
CA ILE A 192 31.98 12.15 -8.60
C ILE A 192 32.73 13.10 -9.55
N PRO A 193 32.61 13.00 -10.90
CA PRO A 193 33.33 13.89 -11.81
C PRO A 193 33.01 15.37 -11.60
N PHE A 194 31.75 15.72 -11.34
CA PHE A 194 31.36 17.11 -11.04
C PHE A 194 32.00 17.62 -9.75
N PHE A 195 32.09 16.75 -8.71
CA PHE A 195 32.70 17.10 -7.45
C PHE A 195 34.22 17.31 -7.58
N LEU A 196 34.92 16.41 -8.29
CA LEU A 196 36.37 16.47 -8.48
C LEU A 196 36.78 17.72 -9.27
N GLU A 197 36.04 18.06 -10.32
CA GLU A 197 36.34 19.24 -11.12
C GLU A 197 36.05 20.54 -10.37
N ARG A 198 34.95 20.59 -9.57
CA ARG A 198 34.66 21.75 -8.70
C ARG A 198 35.74 21.99 -7.66
N LYS A 199 36.41 20.96 -7.20
CA LYS A 199 37.53 21.07 -6.22
C LYS A 199 38.89 21.30 -6.87
N HIS A 200 38.94 21.47 -8.21
CA HIS A 200 40.19 21.61 -8.97
C HIS A 200 41.17 20.44 -8.79
N ILE A 201 40.72 19.27 -8.36
CA ILE A 201 41.55 18.08 -8.16
C ILE A 201 41.94 17.49 -9.51
N VAL A 202 41.05 17.51 -10.48
CA VAL A 202 41.26 17.04 -11.84
C VAL A 202 40.55 17.98 -12.80
N SER A 203 41.15 18.26 -13.96
CA SER A 203 40.56 19.05 -15.04
C SER A 203 40.34 18.20 -16.29
N GLY A 204 39.35 18.51 -17.10
CA GLY A 204 39.12 17.87 -18.40
C GLY A 204 37.97 16.87 -18.44
N PHE A 205 37.17 16.73 -17.36
CA PHE A 205 35.99 15.84 -17.37
C PHE A 205 34.78 16.43 -18.12
N ASN A 206 34.84 17.65 -18.60
CA ASN A 206 33.74 18.32 -19.30
C ASN A 206 33.12 17.53 -20.45
N ALA A 207 33.96 16.78 -21.20
CA ALA A 207 33.52 15.93 -22.32
C ALA A 207 32.64 14.75 -21.84
N TYR A 208 32.78 14.33 -20.58
CA TYR A 208 32.08 13.16 -20.02
C TYR A 208 30.80 13.54 -19.26
N TYR A 209 30.52 14.83 -19.02
CA TYR A 209 29.32 15.28 -18.31
C TYR A 209 28.01 14.73 -18.85
N PRO A 210 27.78 14.61 -20.18
CA PRO A 210 26.56 13.98 -20.68
C PRO A 210 26.39 12.55 -20.17
N VAL A 211 27.46 11.76 -20.15
CA VAL A 211 27.45 10.38 -19.63
C VAL A 211 27.19 10.35 -18.12
N CYS A 212 27.79 11.29 -17.37
CA CYS A 212 27.57 11.44 -15.94
C CYS A 212 26.10 11.71 -15.61
N VAL A 213 25.43 12.60 -16.36
CA VAL A 213 24.01 12.89 -16.20
C VAL A 213 23.14 11.69 -16.52
N VAL A 214 23.49 10.92 -17.56
CA VAL A 214 22.77 9.66 -17.89
C VAL A 214 22.88 8.66 -16.74
N LEU A 215 24.07 8.48 -16.13
CA LEU A 215 24.25 7.62 -14.96
C LEU A 215 23.39 8.07 -13.76
N ILE A 216 23.34 9.36 -13.49
CA ILE A 216 22.48 9.93 -12.44
C ILE A 216 21.00 9.66 -12.74
N ALA A 217 20.57 9.86 -14.01
CA ALA A 217 19.18 9.61 -14.41
C ALA A 217 18.77 8.13 -14.25
N ILE A 218 19.67 7.22 -14.63
CA ILE A 218 19.46 5.76 -14.46
C ILE A 218 19.32 5.43 -12.97
N GLY A 219 20.25 5.90 -12.14
CA GLY A 219 20.21 5.65 -10.71
C GLY A 219 18.96 6.24 -10.04
N ALA A 220 18.57 7.46 -10.40
CA ALA A 220 17.34 8.09 -9.93
C ALA A 220 16.10 7.30 -10.35
N TYR A 221 16.02 6.86 -11.63
CA TYR A 221 14.95 5.99 -12.09
C TYR A 221 14.81 4.73 -11.25
N ILE A 222 15.92 4.04 -10.99
CA ILE A 222 15.95 2.80 -10.20
C ILE A 222 15.41 3.06 -8.79
N LEU A 223 15.90 4.09 -8.08
CA LEU A 223 15.49 4.37 -6.71
C LEU A 223 14.02 4.78 -6.63
N ILE A 224 13.58 5.72 -7.47
CA ILE A 224 12.20 6.23 -7.46
C ILE A 224 11.20 5.14 -7.89
N ARG A 225 11.62 4.21 -8.73
CA ARG A 225 10.82 3.06 -9.17
C ARG A 225 10.65 2.01 -8.09
N THR A 226 11.69 1.75 -7.29
CA THR A 226 11.73 0.59 -6.39
C THR A 226 11.34 0.90 -4.95
N LEU A 227 11.72 2.06 -4.43
CA LEU A 227 11.46 2.43 -3.03
C LEU A 227 9.97 2.43 -2.67
N PRO A 228 9.04 3.04 -3.46
CA PRO A 228 7.61 3.04 -3.11
C PRO A 228 7.00 1.64 -3.11
N ILE A 229 7.49 0.74 -3.97
CA ILE A 229 7.01 -0.65 -4.03
C ILE A 229 7.42 -1.40 -2.76
N ILE A 230 8.68 -1.24 -2.31
CA ILE A 230 9.17 -1.85 -1.07
C ILE A 230 8.39 -1.29 0.14
N GLU A 231 8.16 0.02 0.18
CA GLU A 231 7.38 0.68 1.22
C GLU A 231 5.94 0.15 1.28
N ALA A 232 5.27 -0.01 0.12
CA ALA A 232 3.93 -0.58 0.05
C ALA A 232 3.86 -1.99 0.63
N TYR A 233 4.83 -2.85 0.30
CA TYR A 233 4.92 -4.18 0.91
C TYR A 233 5.26 -4.13 2.40
N GLN A 234 6.09 -3.19 2.83
CA GLN A 234 6.44 -3.00 4.25
C GLN A 234 5.23 -2.58 5.08
N ILE A 235 4.42 -1.64 4.58
CA ILE A 235 3.18 -1.20 5.23
C ILE A 235 2.25 -2.39 5.49
N MET A 236 2.11 -3.32 4.53
CA MET A 236 1.23 -4.47 4.67
C MET A 236 1.84 -5.60 5.51
N ALA A 237 3.14 -5.90 5.33
CA ALA A 237 3.79 -7.03 5.98
C ALA A 237 4.21 -6.74 7.43
N LYS A 238 4.52 -5.48 7.74
CA LYS A 238 5.04 -5.02 9.03
C LYS A 238 4.22 -3.86 9.60
N ASN A 239 2.91 -3.98 9.51
CA ASN A 239 2.00 -2.92 9.93
C ASN A 239 2.22 -2.49 11.40
N GLU A 240 2.48 -3.42 12.31
CA GLU A 240 2.75 -3.09 13.72
C GLU A 240 3.99 -2.21 13.90
N GLU A 241 5.07 -2.48 13.16
CA GLU A 241 6.27 -1.64 13.17
C GLU A 241 5.97 -0.26 12.53
N TYR A 242 5.17 -0.23 11.45
CA TYR A 242 4.79 0.99 10.76
C TYR A 242 3.96 1.92 11.65
N ILE A 243 2.96 1.39 12.36
CA ILE A 243 2.11 2.13 13.31
C ILE A 243 2.94 2.67 14.48
N ASN A 244 3.94 1.91 14.93
CA ASN A 244 4.81 2.31 16.03
C ASN A 244 5.87 3.32 15.64
N ASN A 245 6.08 3.58 14.35
CA ASN A 245 7.04 4.56 13.86
C ASN A 245 6.66 5.98 14.28
N LEU A 246 7.65 6.79 14.66
CA LEU A 246 7.46 8.19 15.08
C LEU A 246 6.73 9.02 14.03
N GLY A 247 7.00 8.80 12.73
CA GLY A 247 6.34 9.49 11.63
C GLY A 247 4.82 9.26 11.60
N PHE A 248 4.38 8.02 11.77
CA PHE A 248 2.96 7.68 11.82
C PHE A 248 2.27 8.30 13.06
N LYS A 249 2.92 8.22 14.22
CA LYS A 249 2.40 8.81 15.48
C LYS A 249 2.26 10.33 15.38
N LEU A 250 3.20 11.00 14.74
CA LEU A 250 3.15 12.45 14.51
C LEU A 250 2.02 12.82 13.53
N CYS A 251 1.88 12.11 12.39
CA CYS A 251 0.79 12.33 11.46
C CYS A 251 -0.58 12.13 12.10
N LYS A 252 -0.76 11.06 12.91
CA LYS A 252 -2.01 10.81 13.64
C LYS A 252 -2.31 11.92 14.66
N LYS A 253 -1.28 12.44 15.35
CA LYS A 253 -1.43 13.54 16.33
C LYS A 253 -1.80 14.87 15.67
N VAL A 254 -1.21 15.17 14.50
CA VAL A 254 -1.55 16.37 13.70
C VAL A 254 -2.98 16.26 13.17
N LYS A 255 -3.37 15.12 12.59
CA LYS A 255 -4.72 14.88 12.09
C LYS A 255 -5.77 15.09 13.20
N LYS A 256 -5.55 14.49 14.37
CA LYS A 256 -6.48 14.64 15.52
C LYS A 256 -6.62 16.09 16.02
N ARG A 257 -5.60 16.93 15.78
CA ARG A 257 -5.70 18.37 16.09
C ARG A 257 -6.48 19.13 15.01
N VAL A 258 -6.35 18.74 13.75
CA VAL A 258 -7.07 19.37 12.62
C VAL A 258 -8.55 18.99 12.62
N ASP A 259 -8.88 17.75 12.95
CA ASP A 259 -10.28 17.26 13.01
C ASP A 259 -11.04 17.80 14.24
N ASN A 260 -10.35 18.39 15.22
CA ASN A 260 -10.93 19.03 16.42
C ASN A 260 -11.06 20.56 16.29
N PHE A 261 -10.74 21.14 15.12
CA PHE A 261 -11.01 22.53 14.72
C PHE A 261 -12.14 22.59 13.70
#